data_ec2f0cca640f9c5e89dd1f9d790d0a0a
#
_entry.id   ec2f0cca640f9c5e89dd1f9d790d0a0a
#
_cell.length_a   1.000
_cell.length_b   1.000
_cell.length_c   1.000
_cell.angle_alpha   90.00
_cell.angle_beta   90.00
_cell.angle_gamma   90.00
#
_symmetry.space_group_name_H-M   'P 1'
#
loop_
_entity.id
_entity.type
_entity.pdbx_description
1 polymer ?
#
loop_
_entity_poly.entity_id
_entity_poly.type
_entity_poly.pdbx_seq_one_letter_code
_entity_poly.pdbx_strand_id
1 'polypeptide(L)'
;FDAGPTPAGSVPSFFSTVYYKNLSFQKRATIYEGEIAADPEVFITEVTDRTRARVHAVIGNPATGATAPYVLQSDNFWFVADLPFNYIHARDRYLVFADLLHDMLGVDHAESHQAMIRLEDIDAKVDPDNFKPVVDYLHARGIPFSMATIPHYKDPYGSQNNGVPTDIPLAEATTLRLALDYALARGGEIVQHGLSHQ
;
A
#
# COMPACT_ATOMS: atom_id res chain seq x y z
N PHE A 1 -25.77 2.23 13.40
CA PHE A 1 -25.40 3.61 13.08
C PHE A 1 -25.27 3.69 11.57
N ASP A 2 -26.30 4.22 10.94
CA ASP A 2 -26.32 4.44 9.49
C ASP A 2 -25.73 5.82 9.23
N ALA A 3 -24.41 5.91 9.21
CA ALA A 3 -23.72 7.08 8.70
C ALA A 3 -23.68 6.93 7.18
N GLY A 4 -24.65 7.49 6.48
CA GLY A 4 -24.62 7.58 5.02
C GLY A 4 -23.29 8.15 4.52
N PRO A 5 -22.96 7.99 3.23
CA PRO A 5 -21.69 8.43 2.69
C PRO A 5 -21.45 9.91 2.98
N THR A 6 -20.31 10.21 3.60
CA THR A 6 -19.90 11.58 3.90
C THR A 6 -19.73 12.33 2.59
N PRO A 7 -20.42 13.45 2.33
CA PRO A 7 -20.25 14.22 1.10
C PRO A 7 -18.77 14.59 0.86
N ALA A 8 -18.32 14.55 -0.39
CA ALA A 8 -16.95 14.89 -0.74
C ALA A 8 -16.60 16.30 -0.20
N GLY A 9 -15.57 16.39 0.65
CA GLY A 9 -15.11 17.63 1.27
C GLY A 9 -15.72 17.96 2.65
N SER A 10 -16.63 17.14 3.20
CA SER A 10 -17.12 17.33 4.58
C SER A 10 -16.17 16.71 5.60
N VAL A 11 -16.02 17.36 6.75
CA VAL A 11 -15.25 16.81 7.89
C VAL A 11 -16.10 15.74 8.57
N PRO A 12 -15.60 14.48 8.72
CA PRO A 12 -16.36 13.45 9.40
C PRO A 12 -16.71 13.84 10.84
N SER A 13 -17.96 13.56 11.25
CA SER A 13 -18.46 13.83 12.60
C SER A 13 -18.12 12.72 13.61
N PHE A 14 -17.27 11.77 13.23
CA PHE A 14 -16.86 10.62 14.03
C PHE A 14 -15.32 10.51 14.09
N PHE A 15 -14.81 9.55 14.83
CA PHE A 15 -13.39 9.29 14.96
C PHE A 15 -12.83 8.71 13.65
N SER A 16 -12.11 9.51 12.87
CA SER A 16 -11.67 9.18 11.51
C SER A 16 -10.20 9.45 11.20
N THR A 17 -9.44 9.95 12.20
CA THR A 17 -8.03 10.30 12.02
C THR A 17 -7.20 9.69 13.14
N VAL A 18 -6.20 8.90 12.78
CA VAL A 18 -5.25 8.33 13.72
C VAL A 18 -3.97 9.17 13.76
N TYR A 19 -3.52 9.52 14.96
CA TYR A 19 -2.30 10.30 15.20
C TYR A 19 -1.21 9.41 15.80
N TYR A 20 -0.04 9.41 15.18
CA TYR A 20 1.10 8.60 15.57
C TYR A 20 2.42 9.27 15.14
N LYS A 21 3.43 9.33 16.01
CA LYS A 21 4.75 9.92 15.73
C LYS A 21 4.69 11.29 15.03
N ASN A 22 3.81 12.19 15.50
CA ASN A 22 3.55 13.53 14.90
C ASN A 22 2.98 13.52 13.48
N LEU A 23 2.51 12.39 12.99
CA LEU A 23 1.83 12.22 11.72
C LEU A 23 0.34 11.96 11.95
N SER A 24 -0.46 12.23 10.91
CA SER A 24 -1.88 11.91 10.87
C SER A 24 -2.17 10.94 9.74
N PHE A 25 -2.97 9.91 10.05
CA PHE A 25 -3.37 8.87 9.11
C PHE A 25 -4.88 8.85 8.99
N GLN A 26 -5.36 8.65 7.78
CA GLN A 26 -6.79 8.49 7.53
C GLN A 26 -7.27 7.14 8.05
N LYS A 27 -8.52 7.07 8.45
CA LYS A 27 -9.20 5.84 8.82
C LYS A 27 -10.30 5.59 7.80
N ARG A 28 -10.05 4.70 6.84
CA ARG A 28 -10.95 4.39 5.72
C ARG A 28 -11.27 2.90 5.66
N ALA A 29 -12.36 2.59 4.98
CA ALA A 29 -12.75 1.24 4.62
C ALA A 29 -13.22 1.20 3.17
N THR A 30 -13.11 0.03 2.54
CA THR A 30 -13.83 -0.26 1.31
C THR A 30 -15.27 -0.60 1.68
N ILE A 31 -16.21 0.20 1.21
CA ILE A 31 -17.64 -0.02 1.41
C ILE A 31 -18.26 -0.74 0.20
N TYR A 32 -19.60 -0.80 0.16
CA TYR A 32 -20.33 -1.45 -0.91
C TYR A 32 -19.87 -1.00 -2.31
N GLU A 33 -19.80 -1.92 -3.27
CA GLU A 33 -19.36 -1.70 -4.66
C GLU A 33 -17.91 -1.17 -4.83
N GLY A 34 -17.06 -1.32 -3.81
CA GLY A 34 -15.65 -0.91 -3.90
C GLY A 34 -15.40 0.58 -3.66
N GLU A 35 -16.42 1.35 -3.30
CA GLU A 35 -16.23 2.74 -2.87
C GLU A 35 -15.38 2.80 -1.59
N ILE A 36 -14.58 3.85 -1.48
CA ILE A 36 -13.72 4.09 -0.33
C ILE A 36 -14.29 5.27 0.45
N ALA A 37 -14.60 5.03 1.71
CA ALA A 37 -15.12 6.05 2.60
C ALA A 37 -14.36 6.10 3.94
N ALA A 38 -14.60 7.16 4.71
CA ALA A 38 -14.15 7.21 6.10
C ALA A 38 -14.86 6.10 6.91
N ASP A 39 -14.08 5.32 7.67
CA ASP A 39 -14.57 4.21 8.47
C ASP A 39 -15.01 4.72 9.85
N PRO A 40 -16.30 4.63 10.22
CA PRO A 40 -16.79 5.08 11.52
C PRO A 40 -16.54 4.06 12.64
N GLU A 41 -16.27 2.79 12.31
CA GLU A 41 -16.18 1.72 13.29
C GLU A 41 -14.90 1.84 14.14
N VAL A 42 -15.07 1.99 15.45
CA VAL A 42 -13.95 2.04 16.40
C VAL A 42 -14.44 1.75 17.82
N PHE A 43 -13.65 1.01 18.58
CA PHE A 43 -13.85 0.85 20.01
C PHE A 43 -13.25 2.04 20.77
N ILE A 44 -14.10 2.86 21.39
CA ILE A 44 -13.64 3.95 22.23
C ILE A 44 -13.25 3.40 23.58
N THR A 45 -11.97 3.54 23.90
CA THR A 45 -11.38 3.04 25.15
C THR A 45 -10.94 4.18 26.05
N GLU A 46 -10.90 3.91 27.37
CA GLU A 46 -10.36 4.79 28.38
C GLU A 46 -9.25 4.08 29.17
N VAL A 47 -8.17 4.77 29.40
CA VAL A 47 -7.07 4.27 30.28
C VAL A 47 -7.39 4.68 31.71
N THR A 48 -7.78 3.72 32.52
CA THR A 48 -8.10 3.94 33.95
C THR A 48 -6.85 3.95 34.83
N ASP A 49 -5.79 3.24 34.42
CA ASP A 49 -4.50 3.21 35.12
C ASP A 49 -3.34 3.45 34.14
N ARG A 50 -2.83 4.67 34.15
CA ARG A 50 -1.71 5.09 33.28
C ARG A 50 -0.35 4.52 33.71
N THR A 51 -0.25 3.89 34.85
CA THR A 51 0.98 3.23 35.30
C THR A 51 1.13 1.85 34.66
N ARG A 52 0.02 1.26 34.20
CA ARG A 52 -0.05 -0.09 33.65
C ARG A 52 -0.34 -0.12 32.15
N ALA A 53 -0.77 0.99 31.55
CA ALA A 53 -1.11 1.04 30.15
C ALA A 53 -0.37 2.20 29.45
N ARG A 54 0.27 1.87 28.33
CA ARG A 54 0.92 2.83 27.44
C ARG A 54 0.04 3.05 26.22
N VAL A 55 -0.17 4.32 25.85
CA VAL A 55 -0.82 4.71 24.59
C VAL A 55 0.24 4.95 23.53
N HIS A 56 0.23 4.17 22.46
CA HIS A 56 1.15 4.31 21.34
C HIS A 56 0.60 5.20 20.24
N ALA A 57 -0.70 5.12 19.98
CA ALA A 57 -1.40 5.93 18.99
C ALA A 57 -2.75 6.40 19.52
N VAL A 58 -3.21 7.53 19.01
CA VAL A 58 -4.47 8.18 19.41
C VAL A 58 -5.36 8.33 18.19
N ILE A 59 -6.68 8.13 18.37
CA ILE A 59 -7.67 8.44 17.34
C ILE A 59 -8.41 9.72 17.70
N GLY A 60 -8.72 10.54 16.70
CA GLY A 60 -9.41 11.82 16.85
C GLY A 60 -10.66 11.96 16.00
N ASN A 61 -11.58 12.72 16.53
CA ASN A 61 -12.74 13.23 15.81
C ASN A 61 -12.42 14.66 15.31
N PRO A 62 -12.17 14.86 14.03
CA PRO A 62 -11.75 16.19 13.51
C PRO A 62 -12.82 17.26 13.63
N ALA A 63 -14.09 16.89 13.74
CA ALA A 63 -15.19 17.87 13.89
C ALA A 63 -15.32 18.42 15.32
N THR A 64 -14.97 17.61 16.33
CA THR A 64 -15.14 17.99 17.74
C THR A 64 -13.81 18.23 18.46
N GLY A 65 -12.70 17.79 17.90
CA GLY A 65 -11.40 17.75 18.55
C GLY A 65 -11.26 16.68 19.64
N ALA A 66 -12.28 15.86 19.85
CA ALA A 66 -12.22 14.76 20.82
C ALA A 66 -11.19 13.71 20.40
N THR A 67 -10.48 13.14 21.37
CA THR A 67 -9.49 12.08 21.15
C THR A 67 -9.71 10.90 22.08
N ALA A 68 -9.31 9.71 21.61
CA ALA A 68 -9.30 8.48 22.41
C ALA A 68 -8.06 7.65 22.08
N PRO A 69 -7.62 6.75 22.99
CA PRO A 69 -6.55 5.81 22.67
C PRO A 69 -6.93 4.91 21.48
N TYR A 70 -5.97 4.71 20.54
CA TYR A 70 -6.15 3.85 19.37
C TYR A 70 -5.34 2.58 19.46
N VAL A 71 -4.05 2.67 19.81
CA VAL A 71 -3.21 1.51 20.11
C VAL A 71 -2.73 1.60 21.54
N LEU A 72 -3.01 0.56 22.30
CA LEU A 72 -2.68 0.43 23.71
C LEU A 72 -1.81 -0.80 23.96
N GLN A 73 -0.90 -0.68 24.91
CA GLN A 73 -0.10 -1.79 25.42
C GLN A 73 -0.22 -1.86 26.94
N SER A 74 -0.39 -3.06 27.47
CA SER A 74 -0.24 -3.37 28.89
C SER A 74 0.55 -4.68 29.03
N ASP A 75 1.76 -4.60 29.53
CA ASP A 75 2.72 -5.70 29.51
C ASP A 75 2.87 -6.27 28.08
N ASN A 76 2.57 -7.56 27.88
CA ASN A 76 2.62 -8.22 26.58
C ASN A 76 1.26 -8.18 25.83
N PHE A 77 0.26 -7.52 26.39
CA PHE A 77 -1.03 -7.38 25.76
C PHE A 77 -1.11 -6.12 24.94
N TRP A 78 -1.49 -6.27 23.66
CA TRP A 78 -1.71 -5.16 22.73
C TRP A 78 -3.18 -5.11 22.33
N PHE A 79 -3.72 -3.91 22.29
CA PHE A 79 -5.08 -3.63 21.84
C PHE A 79 -5.06 -2.58 20.74
N VAL A 80 -5.74 -2.87 19.64
CA VAL A 80 -5.98 -1.93 18.54
C VAL A 80 -7.48 -1.68 18.46
N ALA A 81 -7.88 -0.42 18.39
CA ALA A 81 -9.27 -0.01 18.56
C ALA A 81 -10.19 -0.34 17.38
N ASP A 82 -9.66 -0.84 16.28
CA ASP A 82 -10.42 -1.36 15.12
C ASP A 82 -9.62 -2.43 14.36
N LEU A 83 -10.12 -2.86 13.21
CA LEU A 83 -9.39 -3.69 12.26
C LEU A 83 -8.56 -2.81 11.32
N PRO A 84 -7.22 -2.70 11.52
CA PRO A 84 -6.39 -1.74 10.79
C PRO A 84 -6.24 -2.04 9.29
N PHE A 85 -6.67 -3.23 8.83
CA PHE A 85 -6.54 -3.71 7.44
C PHE A 85 -7.79 -3.53 6.59
N ASN A 86 -8.84 -2.86 7.09
CA ASN A 86 -10.05 -2.60 6.31
C ASN A 86 -9.77 -1.79 5.03
N TYR A 87 -8.67 -1.04 5.01
CA TYR A 87 -8.16 -0.38 3.83
C TYR A 87 -6.64 -0.22 3.93
N ILE A 88 -5.93 -0.60 2.87
CA ILE A 88 -4.47 -0.53 2.80
C ILE A 88 -4.07 0.51 1.77
N HIS A 89 -3.50 1.62 2.23
CA HIS A 89 -3.07 2.73 1.38
C HIS A 89 -1.98 3.56 2.08
N ALA A 90 -1.14 4.24 1.31
CA ALA A 90 0.02 5.01 1.77
C ALA A 90 -0.27 6.14 2.78
N ARG A 91 -1.54 6.42 3.11
CA ARG A 91 -1.95 7.44 4.09
C ARG A 91 -2.97 6.89 5.09
N ASP A 92 -3.15 5.59 5.14
CA ASP A 92 -4.14 4.96 6.00
C ASP A 92 -3.48 4.38 7.27
N ARG A 93 -4.32 4.15 8.29
CA ARG A 93 -3.94 3.71 9.63
C ARG A 93 -3.22 2.36 9.70
N TYR A 94 -3.30 1.53 8.66
CA TYR A 94 -2.57 0.26 8.65
C TYR A 94 -1.05 0.46 8.81
N LEU A 95 -0.51 1.62 8.37
CA LEU A 95 0.90 1.97 8.52
C LEU A 95 1.31 2.09 10.00
N VAL A 96 0.40 2.57 10.85
CA VAL A 96 0.63 2.63 12.31
C VAL A 96 0.78 1.24 12.89
N PHE A 97 -0.10 0.29 12.47
CA PHE A 97 -0.01 -1.09 12.90
C PHE A 97 1.26 -1.76 12.35
N ALA A 98 1.60 -1.54 11.08
CA ALA A 98 2.78 -2.11 10.45
C ALA A 98 4.09 -1.64 11.15
N ASP A 99 4.17 -0.37 11.53
CA ASP A 99 5.32 0.17 12.25
C ASP A 99 5.43 -0.40 13.68
N LEU A 100 4.29 -0.55 14.38
CA LEU A 100 4.25 -1.11 15.74
C LEU A 100 4.40 -2.64 15.78
N LEU A 101 4.33 -3.32 14.63
CA LEU A 101 4.43 -4.78 14.58
C LEU A 101 5.77 -5.29 15.12
N HIS A 102 6.85 -4.56 14.93
CA HIS A 102 8.15 -4.87 15.49
C HIS A 102 8.13 -4.86 17.02
N ASP A 103 7.53 -3.83 17.61
CA ASP A 103 7.36 -3.72 19.06
C ASP A 103 6.47 -4.86 19.60
N MET A 104 5.38 -5.18 18.87
CA MET A 104 4.45 -6.26 19.25
C MET A 104 5.11 -7.65 19.23
N LEU A 105 6.00 -7.88 18.27
CA LEU A 105 6.72 -9.15 18.12
C LEU A 105 8.01 -9.22 18.94
N GLY A 106 8.43 -8.12 19.55
CA GLY A 106 9.71 -8.03 20.26
C GLY A 106 10.91 -8.20 19.33
N VAL A 107 10.78 -7.82 18.06
CA VAL A 107 11.85 -7.89 17.07
C VAL A 107 12.55 -6.55 17.01
N ASP A 108 13.78 -6.52 17.50
CA ASP A 108 14.64 -5.33 17.40
C ASP A 108 15.61 -5.49 16.24
N HIS A 109 15.64 -4.54 15.33
CA HIS A 109 16.61 -4.46 14.25
C HIS A 109 16.90 -3.00 13.90
N ALA A 110 18.08 -2.75 13.34
CA ALA A 110 18.43 -1.41 12.88
C ALA A 110 17.44 -0.92 11.81
N GLU A 111 17.02 0.32 11.93
CA GLU A 111 16.17 0.95 10.91
C GLU A 111 16.89 0.94 9.56
N SER A 112 16.17 0.52 8.53
CA SER A 112 16.65 0.54 7.15
C SER A 112 15.94 1.64 6.38
N HIS A 113 16.68 2.67 5.97
CA HIS A 113 16.19 3.77 5.13
C HIS A 113 16.43 3.49 3.65
N GLN A 114 16.18 2.26 3.22
CA GLN A 114 16.36 1.86 1.83
C GLN A 114 15.05 2.04 1.05
N ALA A 115 15.18 2.50 -0.18
CA ALA A 115 14.08 2.58 -1.13
C ALA A 115 14.54 2.06 -2.48
N MET A 116 13.62 1.45 -3.21
CA MET A 116 13.82 1.04 -4.60
C MET A 116 12.64 1.47 -5.46
N ILE A 117 12.87 1.61 -6.75
CA ILE A 117 11.80 1.83 -7.72
C ILE A 117 11.36 0.48 -8.27
N ARG A 118 10.04 0.24 -8.32
CA ARG A 118 9.48 -0.89 -9.03
C ARG A 118 8.72 -0.40 -10.25
N LEU A 119 9.14 -0.88 -11.43
CA LEU A 119 8.47 -0.65 -12.69
C LEU A 119 7.41 -1.74 -12.84
N GLU A 120 6.14 -1.34 -12.82
CA GLU A 120 5.01 -2.26 -12.82
C GLU A 120 4.57 -2.64 -14.25
N ASP A 121 3.88 -3.77 -14.37
CA ASP A 121 3.18 -4.21 -15.59
C ASP A 121 4.09 -4.34 -16.81
N ILE A 122 5.31 -4.82 -16.60
CA ILE A 122 6.26 -5.04 -17.72
C ILE A 122 5.90 -6.35 -18.42
N ASP A 123 5.27 -6.25 -19.58
CA ASP A 123 4.74 -7.36 -20.36
C ASP A 123 5.20 -7.35 -21.84
N ALA A 124 4.63 -8.23 -22.66
CA ALA A 124 4.99 -8.36 -24.08
C ALA A 124 4.68 -7.11 -24.93
N LYS A 125 3.91 -6.15 -24.41
CA LYS A 125 3.58 -4.87 -25.05
C LYS A 125 4.51 -3.73 -24.61
N VAL A 126 5.54 -4.01 -23.81
CA VAL A 126 6.50 -2.99 -23.40
C VAL A 126 7.05 -2.23 -24.59
N ASP A 127 6.98 -0.90 -24.51
CA ASP A 127 7.56 -0.01 -25.53
C ASP A 127 9.02 0.29 -25.19
N PRO A 128 9.98 -0.18 -25.99
CA PRO A 128 11.41 0.04 -25.72
C PRO A 128 11.82 1.51 -25.72
N ASP A 129 11.14 2.37 -26.48
CA ASP A 129 11.46 3.78 -26.61
C ASP A 129 11.09 4.57 -25.36
N ASN A 130 10.06 4.11 -24.64
CA ASN A 130 9.68 4.64 -23.33
C ASN A 130 10.42 3.94 -22.17
N PHE A 131 10.66 2.64 -22.28
CA PHE A 131 11.25 1.84 -21.21
C PHE A 131 12.75 2.11 -21.01
N LYS A 132 13.54 2.10 -22.09
CA LYS A 132 15.00 2.28 -22.01
C LYS A 132 15.44 3.59 -21.38
N PRO A 133 14.86 4.76 -21.70
CA PRO A 133 15.22 6.02 -21.04
C PRO A 133 14.99 6.00 -19.53
N VAL A 134 13.94 5.33 -19.05
CA VAL A 134 13.68 5.17 -17.60
C VAL A 134 14.77 4.33 -16.96
N VAL A 135 15.11 3.20 -17.56
CA VAL A 135 16.19 2.32 -17.07
C VAL A 135 17.53 3.06 -17.05
N ASP A 136 17.88 3.80 -18.11
CA ASP A 136 19.12 4.57 -18.19
C ASP A 136 19.16 5.68 -17.12
N TYR A 137 18.05 6.33 -16.86
CA TYR A 137 17.93 7.34 -15.81
C TYR A 137 18.19 6.77 -14.42
N LEU A 138 17.59 5.61 -14.10
CA LEU A 138 17.75 4.94 -12.80
C LEU A 138 19.20 4.46 -12.64
N HIS A 139 19.72 3.78 -13.66
CA HIS A 139 21.10 3.28 -13.67
C HIS A 139 22.13 4.40 -13.49
N ALA A 140 22.02 5.49 -14.26
CA ALA A 140 22.95 6.61 -14.19
C ALA A 140 22.99 7.31 -12.82
N ARG A 141 21.94 7.14 -12.00
CA ARG A 141 21.84 7.71 -10.64
C ARG A 141 22.08 6.69 -9.53
N GLY A 142 22.39 5.45 -9.87
CA GLY A 142 22.57 4.38 -8.89
C GLY A 142 21.31 4.10 -8.09
N ILE A 143 20.11 4.34 -8.67
CA ILE A 143 18.83 4.07 -8.01
C ILE A 143 18.49 2.59 -8.23
N PRO A 144 18.36 1.78 -7.14
CA PRO A 144 17.94 0.39 -7.27
C PRO A 144 16.54 0.29 -7.87
N PHE A 145 16.34 -0.64 -8.79
CA PHE A 145 15.02 -0.85 -9.40
C PHE A 145 14.75 -2.31 -9.74
N SER A 146 13.48 -2.66 -9.75
CA SER A 146 12.99 -3.97 -10.21
C SER A 146 11.91 -3.80 -11.27
N MET A 147 11.76 -4.83 -12.10
CA MET A 147 10.69 -4.94 -13.09
C MET A 147 9.70 -6.00 -12.62
N ALA A 148 8.47 -5.57 -12.32
CA ALA A 148 7.36 -6.46 -12.05
C ALA A 148 6.83 -7.00 -13.38
N THR A 149 7.31 -8.20 -13.73
CA THR A 149 7.17 -8.77 -15.08
C THR A 149 6.02 -9.74 -15.15
N ILE A 150 5.16 -9.56 -16.17
CA ILE A 150 4.08 -10.48 -16.54
C ILE A 150 4.58 -11.37 -17.68
N PRO A 151 4.90 -12.66 -17.40
CA PRO A 151 5.54 -13.51 -18.38
C PRO A 151 4.62 -14.05 -19.47
N HIS A 152 3.31 -13.86 -19.32
CA HIS A 152 2.33 -14.32 -20.29
C HIS A 152 1.26 -13.26 -20.54
N TYR A 153 1.41 -12.48 -21.58
CA TYR A 153 0.42 -11.48 -21.95
C TYR A 153 -0.82 -12.16 -22.56
N LYS A 154 -2.00 -11.90 -21.98
CA LYS A 154 -3.28 -12.39 -22.46
C LYS A 154 -4.29 -11.27 -22.59
N ASP A 155 -4.89 -11.17 -23.77
CA ASP A 155 -6.03 -10.29 -24.05
C ASP A 155 -7.06 -11.07 -24.86
N PRO A 156 -7.85 -11.95 -24.20
CA PRO A 156 -8.75 -12.87 -24.90
C PRO A 156 -9.89 -12.19 -25.65
N TYR A 157 -10.20 -10.95 -25.30
CA TYR A 157 -11.24 -10.16 -25.94
C TYR A 157 -10.69 -9.08 -26.88
N GLY A 158 -9.38 -8.96 -27.02
CA GLY A 158 -8.76 -7.92 -27.83
C GLY A 158 -9.01 -6.50 -27.31
N SER A 159 -9.25 -6.35 -26.02
CA SER A 159 -9.59 -5.05 -25.40
C SER A 159 -8.49 -4.02 -25.60
N GLN A 160 -7.25 -4.47 -25.69
CA GLN A 160 -6.06 -3.65 -25.93
C GLN A 160 -5.55 -3.74 -27.37
N ASN A 161 -6.27 -4.46 -28.26
CA ASN A 161 -5.84 -4.73 -29.63
C ASN A 161 -7.01 -4.65 -30.64
N ASN A 162 -7.85 -3.63 -30.54
CA ASN A 162 -8.95 -3.35 -31.45
C ASN A 162 -9.89 -4.55 -31.72
N GLY A 163 -10.19 -5.33 -30.68
CA GLY A 163 -11.06 -6.50 -30.76
C GLY A 163 -10.36 -7.79 -31.25
N VAL A 164 -9.04 -7.76 -31.46
CA VAL A 164 -8.26 -8.94 -31.88
C VAL A 164 -7.65 -9.61 -30.66
N PRO A 165 -8.06 -10.85 -30.31
CA PRO A 165 -7.48 -11.60 -29.21
C PRO A 165 -5.96 -11.74 -29.34
N THR A 166 -5.26 -11.63 -28.23
CA THR A 166 -3.80 -11.73 -28.19
C THR A 166 -3.38 -12.67 -27.06
N ASP A 167 -2.44 -13.57 -27.34
CA ASP A 167 -1.88 -14.52 -26.40
C ASP A 167 -0.37 -14.65 -26.71
N ILE A 168 0.51 -14.09 -25.86
CA ILE A 168 1.95 -14.03 -26.12
C ILE A 168 2.70 -14.52 -24.88
N PRO A 169 3.13 -15.78 -24.84
CA PRO A 169 4.00 -16.30 -23.79
C PRO A 169 5.40 -15.68 -23.87
N LEU A 170 6.13 -15.66 -22.76
CA LEU A 170 7.47 -15.09 -22.67
C LEU A 170 8.43 -15.63 -23.75
N ALA A 171 8.31 -16.91 -24.10
CA ALA A 171 9.14 -17.52 -25.13
C ALA A 171 9.01 -16.84 -26.49
N GLU A 172 7.86 -16.27 -26.79
CA GLU A 172 7.52 -15.57 -28.05
C GLU A 172 7.65 -14.04 -27.92
N ALA A 173 7.71 -13.51 -26.70
CA ALA A 173 7.78 -12.08 -26.39
C ALA A 173 9.20 -11.52 -26.60
N THR A 174 9.67 -11.48 -27.85
CA THR A 174 11.05 -11.05 -28.16
C THR A 174 11.36 -9.64 -27.66
N THR A 175 10.45 -8.68 -27.81
CA THR A 175 10.61 -7.30 -27.36
C THR A 175 10.76 -7.24 -25.84
N LEU A 176 9.93 -7.96 -25.09
CA LEU A 176 10.01 -8.06 -23.65
C LEU A 176 11.35 -8.63 -23.21
N ARG A 177 11.80 -9.73 -23.80
CA ARG A 177 13.09 -10.34 -23.44
C ARG A 177 14.26 -9.37 -23.65
N LEU A 178 14.29 -8.68 -24.79
CA LEU A 178 15.33 -7.67 -25.06
C LEU A 178 15.28 -6.48 -24.07
N ALA A 179 14.06 -6.06 -23.68
CA ALA A 179 13.90 -5.02 -22.66
C ALA A 179 14.39 -5.48 -21.29
N LEU A 180 14.07 -6.70 -20.88
CA LEU A 180 14.53 -7.28 -19.62
C LEU A 180 16.05 -7.44 -19.61
N ASP A 181 16.65 -8.01 -20.68
CA ASP A 181 18.11 -8.13 -20.80
C ASP A 181 18.80 -6.76 -20.71
N TYR A 182 18.21 -5.74 -21.34
CA TYR A 182 18.72 -4.37 -21.28
C TYR A 182 18.73 -3.81 -19.84
N ALA A 183 17.65 -4.05 -19.10
CA ALA A 183 17.53 -3.58 -17.73
C ALA A 183 18.41 -4.38 -16.76
N LEU A 184 18.51 -5.71 -16.92
CA LEU A 184 19.39 -6.57 -16.14
C LEU A 184 20.86 -6.15 -16.29
N ALA A 185 21.30 -5.83 -17.51
CA ALA A 185 22.66 -5.33 -17.76
C ALA A 185 22.97 -3.99 -17.07
N ARG A 186 21.93 -3.28 -16.57
CA ARG A 186 22.00 -2.01 -15.86
C ARG A 186 21.66 -2.10 -14.37
N GLY A 187 21.67 -3.31 -13.81
CA GLY A 187 21.45 -3.55 -12.39
C GLY A 187 19.99 -3.61 -11.98
N GLY A 188 19.07 -3.73 -12.93
CA GLY A 188 17.66 -4.02 -12.62
C GLY A 188 17.46 -5.46 -12.19
N GLU A 189 16.40 -5.73 -11.44
CA GLU A 189 16.01 -7.07 -10.99
C GLU A 189 14.63 -7.42 -11.53
N ILE A 190 14.40 -8.72 -11.82
CA ILE A 190 13.09 -9.21 -12.26
C ILE A 190 12.32 -9.75 -11.06
N VAL A 191 11.10 -9.28 -10.90
CA VAL A 191 10.12 -9.81 -9.94
C VAL A 191 8.90 -10.29 -10.72
N GLN A 192 8.46 -11.51 -10.50
CA GLN A 192 7.27 -12.03 -11.17
C GLN A 192 6.02 -11.32 -10.67
N HIS A 193 5.21 -10.78 -11.59
CA HIS A 193 3.95 -10.09 -11.33
C HIS A 193 2.76 -10.95 -11.80
N GLY A 194 2.55 -12.07 -11.11
CA GLY A 194 1.58 -13.08 -11.55
C GLY A 194 2.01 -13.82 -12.82
N LEU A 195 1.11 -14.61 -13.39
CA LEU A 195 1.34 -15.29 -14.66
C LEU A 195 0.82 -14.46 -15.84
N SER A 196 -0.39 -13.96 -15.77
CA SER A 196 -1.09 -13.31 -16.89
C SER A 196 -1.85 -12.03 -16.50
N HIS A 197 -1.75 -11.54 -15.29
CA HIS A 197 -2.40 -10.31 -14.79
C HIS A 197 -3.91 -10.24 -15.14
N GLN A 198 -4.65 -11.32 -14.85
CA GLN A 198 -6.10 -11.44 -15.05
C GLN A 198 -6.79 -11.82 -13.74
#